data_08d70198a713145b4697aea7e99dc232
#
_entry.id   08d70198a713145b4697aea7e99dc232
#
_cell.length_a   1.000
_cell.length_b   1.000
_cell.length_c   1.000
_cell.angle_alpha   90.00
_cell.angle_beta   90.00
_cell.angle_gamma   90.00
#
_symmetry.space_group_name_H-M   'P 1'
#
loop_
_entity.id
_entity.type
_entity.pdbx_description
1 polymer ?
#
loop_
_entity_poly.entity_id
_entity_poly.type
_entity_poly.pdbx_seq_one_letter_code
_entity_poly.pdbx_strand_id
1 'polypeptide(L)'
;HPMYRRQRQMCIRDRFNTSRIDHIYQDPHEKNKNFLLHYGDITDAISVSTLVKKIKPNEIYNLAAQSHVSVSFEVPEYTANADAIGALRILEAIKFHGFEKITKFYQAGTSEMFGKVQEIPQNENTPFYPRSPYGVAKVYAHWITVNYREAYKIFACNGILFNHESPRRGETFVTRKIVIALCKIKLGLQKKLFLGNLDTKRDWGHAKDYVEAMWKILQTKTPSDYVIATGKQYSVKEFVNLTLNELKIKYYWKGKGIKSKCFDKKGRCIIECDKEYFRPLEVDTLLGNSKKAFKELKWKPKIHIKQLIKEMVECEISSIKND
;
A
#
# COMPACT_ATOMS: atom_id res chain seq x y z
N HIS A 1 21.51 24.61 -0.10
CA HIS A 1 22.91 24.16 -0.20
C HIS A 1 23.03 23.25 -1.44
N PRO A 2 23.91 23.55 -2.43
CA PRO A 2 23.95 22.83 -3.71
C PRO A 2 24.25 21.32 -3.58
N MET A 3 25.01 20.93 -2.57
CA MET A 3 25.32 19.51 -2.30
C MET A 3 24.08 18.69 -1.85
N TYR A 4 23.18 19.30 -1.05
CA TYR A 4 21.95 18.62 -0.62
C TYR A 4 20.96 18.38 -1.77
N ARG A 5 20.88 19.30 -2.74
CA ARG A 5 20.08 19.10 -3.97
C ARG A 5 20.67 18.00 -4.86
N ARG A 6 22.01 17.91 -5.00
CA ARG A 6 22.66 16.84 -5.75
C ARG A 6 22.51 15.47 -5.06
N GLN A 7 22.60 15.40 -3.74
CA GLN A 7 22.33 14.17 -3.00
C GLN A 7 20.87 13.72 -3.10
N ARG A 8 19.89 14.64 -3.03
CA ARG A 8 18.46 14.28 -3.28
C ARG A 8 18.23 13.82 -4.72
N GLN A 9 18.88 14.40 -5.70
CA GLN A 9 18.82 13.92 -7.08
C GLN A 9 19.52 12.57 -7.25
N MET A 10 20.60 12.28 -6.55
CA MET A 10 21.26 10.98 -6.52
C MET A 10 20.42 9.93 -5.78
N CYS A 11 19.73 10.26 -4.69
CA CYS A 11 18.82 9.35 -4.00
C CYS A 11 17.60 8.97 -4.86
N ILE A 12 17.13 9.83 -5.77
CA ILE A 12 16.09 9.51 -6.76
C ILE A 12 16.64 8.62 -7.90
N ARG A 13 17.95 8.68 -8.19
CA ARG A 13 18.67 7.78 -9.10
C ARG A 13 19.16 6.51 -8.41
N ASP A 14 19.13 6.47 -7.08
CA ASP A 14 19.55 5.30 -6.35
C ASP A 14 18.60 4.15 -6.65
N ARG A 15 19.15 3.01 -7.06
CA ARG A 15 18.41 1.79 -7.45
C ARG A 15 17.30 1.38 -6.48
N PHE A 16 17.41 1.81 -5.22
CA PHE A 16 16.43 1.51 -4.18
C PHE A 16 15.04 2.08 -4.47
N ASN A 17 14.91 3.27 -5.04
CA ASN A 17 13.62 3.90 -5.32
C ASN A 17 13.02 3.48 -6.66
N THR A 18 13.85 3.15 -7.66
CA THR A 18 13.41 2.79 -9.02
C THR A 18 13.48 1.30 -9.33
N SER A 19 14.12 0.49 -8.48
CA SER A 19 14.35 -0.94 -8.72
C SER A 19 13.10 -1.74 -9.13
N ARG A 20 11.91 -1.29 -8.67
CA ARG A 20 10.64 -1.93 -9.03
C ARG A 20 10.17 -1.62 -10.45
N ILE A 21 10.71 -0.60 -11.08
CA ILE A 21 10.31 -0.12 -12.42
C ILE A 21 11.47 -0.08 -13.41
N ASP A 22 12.72 -0.35 -12.99
CA ASP A 22 13.91 -0.33 -13.86
C ASP A 22 13.75 -1.25 -15.08
N HIS A 23 13.08 -2.39 -14.90
CA HIS A 23 12.84 -3.39 -15.96
C HIS A 23 11.88 -2.92 -17.06
N ILE A 24 11.13 -1.83 -16.85
CA ILE A 24 10.25 -1.22 -17.84
C ILE A 24 10.73 0.17 -18.28
N TYR A 25 11.89 0.60 -17.78
CA TYR A 25 12.49 1.87 -18.16
C TYR A 25 12.88 1.84 -19.65
N GLN A 26 12.56 2.93 -20.33
CA GLN A 26 12.91 3.15 -21.73
C GLN A 26 13.74 4.43 -21.83
N ASP A 27 14.84 4.37 -22.58
CA ASP A 27 15.69 5.55 -22.78
C ASP A 27 14.90 6.68 -23.45
N PRO A 28 15.04 7.93 -22.99
CA PRO A 28 14.37 9.08 -23.59
C PRO A 28 14.66 9.29 -25.08
N HIS A 29 15.69 8.70 -25.64
CA HIS A 29 16.06 8.79 -27.06
C HIS A 29 15.43 7.69 -27.94
N GLU A 30 14.83 6.65 -27.33
CA GLU A 30 14.16 5.59 -28.08
C GLU A 30 12.92 6.15 -28.84
N LYS A 31 12.66 5.59 -30.02
CA LYS A 31 11.43 5.86 -30.78
C LYS A 31 10.30 5.00 -30.21
N ASN A 32 9.06 5.53 -30.19
CA ASN A 32 7.85 4.82 -29.76
C ASN A 32 7.85 4.34 -28.29
N LYS A 33 8.32 5.19 -27.38
CA LYS A 33 8.29 4.89 -25.94
C LYS A 33 6.87 4.89 -25.38
N ASN A 34 6.57 3.86 -24.61
CA ASN A 34 5.31 3.70 -23.90
C ASN A 34 5.40 4.06 -22.41
N PHE A 35 6.61 4.27 -21.90
CA PHE A 35 6.87 4.59 -20.50
C PHE A 35 7.84 5.77 -20.39
N LEU A 36 7.40 6.84 -19.73
CA LEU A 36 8.18 8.05 -19.50
C LEU A 36 8.28 8.34 -18.01
N LEU A 37 9.47 8.53 -17.51
CA LEU A 37 9.71 8.97 -16.14
C LEU A 37 9.90 10.48 -16.10
N HIS A 38 9.23 11.11 -15.14
CA HIS A 38 9.36 12.53 -14.83
C HIS A 38 9.82 12.71 -13.39
N TYR A 39 10.70 13.68 -13.17
CA TYR A 39 11.00 14.11 -11.81
C TYR A 39 9.86 14.99 -11.30
N GLY A 40 9.40 14.70 -10.10
CA GLY A 40 8.34 15.43 -9.45
C GLY A 40 8.29 15.14 -7.95
N ASP A 41 7.77 16.09 -7.21
CA ASP A 41 7.51 15.95 -5.78
C ASP A 41 6.07 16.36 -5.50
N ILE A 42 5.29 15.45 -4.90
CA ILE A 42 3.90 15.69 -4.56
C ILE A 42 3.73 16.80 -3.51
N THR A 43 4.81 17.12 -2.77
CA THR A 43 4.84 18.21 -1.80
C THR A 43 5.15 19.57 -2.40
N ASP A 44 5.49 19.63 -3.69
CA ASP A 44 5.75 20.86 -4.46
C ASP A 44 4.60 21.13 -5.46
N ALA A 45 3.81 22.15 -5.18
CA ALA A 45 2.66 22.54 -6.01
C ALA A 45 3.06 22.95 -7.43
N ILE A 46 4.20 23.63 -7.60
CA ILE A 46 4.68 24.08 -8.91
C ILE A 46 5.12 22.87 -9.74
N SER A 47 5.84 21.94 -9.14
CA SER A 47 6.25 20.70 -9.80
C SER A 47 5.03 19.92 -10.29
N VAL A 48 4.03 19.70 -9.42
CA VAL A 48 2.78 18.99 -9.77
C VAL A 48 2.04 19.71 -10.90
N SER A 49 1.81 21.02 -10.76
CA SER A 49 1.08 21.82 -11.76
C SER A 49 1.79 21.80 -13.12
N THR A 50 3.12 21.96 -13.13
CA THR A 50 3.92 21.92 -14.36
C THR A 50 3.83 20.57 -15.07
N LEU A 51 3.89 19.47 -14.32
CA LEU A 51 3.77 18.12 -14.89
C LEU A 51 2.38 17.87 -15.46
N VAL A 52 1.31 18.22 -14.74
CA VAL A 52 -0.07 18.06 -15.22
C VAL A 52 -0.28 18.86 -16.50
N LYS A 53 0.20 20.12 -16.57
CA LYS A 53 0.14 20.96 -17.77
C LYS A 53 0.89 20.36 -18.95
N LYS A 54 2.12 19.88 -18.70
CA LYS A 54 3.01 19.30 -19.72
C LYS A 54 2.44 18.02 -20.31
N ILE A 55 1.93 17.12 -19.44
CA ILE A 55 1.49 15.77 -19.83
C ILE A 55 0.07 15.80 -20.40
N LYS A 56 -0.81 16.66 -19.90
CA LYS A 56 -2.26 16.69 -20.23
C LYS A 56 -2.89 15.30 -20.14
N PRO A 57 -2.81 14.63 -18.99
CA PRO A 57 -3.18 13.23 -18.87
C PRO A 57 -4.69 13.00 -19.01
N ASN A 58 -5.09 11.90 -19.63
CA ASN A 58 -6.49 11.44 -19.62
C ASN A 58 -6.86 10.80 -18.28
N GLU A 59 -5.91 10.14 -17.64
CA GLU A 59 -6.10 9.47 -16.35
C GLU A 59 -4.91 9.76 -15.42
N ILE A 60 -5.21 10.08 -14.16
CA ILE A 60 -4.22 10.23 -13.10
C ILE A 60 -4.53 9.20 -11.99
N TYR A 61 -3.56 8.37 -11.68
CA TYR A 61 -3.60 7.44 -10.54
C TYR A 61 -2.69 7.98 -9.45
N ASN A 62 -3.26 8.66 -8.44
CA ASN A 62 -2.50 9.16 -7.31
C ASN A 62 -2.21 8.01 -6.32
N LEU A 63 -1.01 7.45 -6.41
CA LEU A 63 -0.48 6.44 -5.50
C LEU A 63 0.62 7.02 -4.59
N ALA A 64 0.96 8.29 -4.78
CA ALA A 64 1.99 8.95 -3.98
C ALA A 64 1.54 9.09 -2.52
N ALA A 65 2.36 8.62 -1.60
CA ALA A 65 2.09 8.70 -0.17
C ALA A 65 3.32 8.35 0.68
N GLN A 66 3.38 8.91 1.88
CA GLN A 66 4.11 8.34 2.99
C GLN A 66 3.23 7.24 3.61
N SER A 67 3.32 5.99 3.14
CA SER A 67 2.34 4.94 3.43
C SER A 67 2.68 4.03 4.62
N HIS A 68 3.79 4.26 5.31
CA HIS A 68 4.18 3.47 6.47
C HIS A 68 3.54 4.04 7.74
N VAL A 69 2.54 3.32 8.29
CA VAL A 69 1.72 3.81 9.41
C VAL A 69 2.56 4.20 10.64
N SER A 70 3.55 3.37 11.05
CA SER A 70 4.39 3.71 12.21
C SER A 70 5.19 4.98 11.98
N VAL A 71 5.80 5.14 10.80
CA VAL A 71 6.56 6.35 10.43
C VAL A 71 5.69 7.61 10.44
N SER A 72 4.38 7.50 10.20
CA SER A 72 3.48 8.66 10.28
C SER A 72 3.38 9.27 11.68
N PHE A 73 3.66 8.50 12.74
CA PHE A 73 3.74 9.04 14.11
C PHE A 73 5.04 9.81 14.36
N GLU A 74 6.12 9.47 13.63
CA GLU A 74 7.42 10.13 13.74
C GLU A 74 7.48 11.41 12.89
N VAL A 75 6.84 11.41 11.72
CA VAL A 75 6.84 12.53 10.76
C VAL A 75 5.42 12.90 10.31
N PRO A 76 4.55 13.31 11.26
CA PRO A 76 3.12 13.55 10.97
C PRO A 76 2.88 14.71 10.00
N GLU A 77 3.67 15.77 10.07
CA GLU A 77 3.56 16.93 9.19
C GLU A 77 3.90 16.58 7.74
N TYR A 78 5.01 15.87 7.52
CA TYR A 78 5.37 15.38 6.19
C TYR A 78 4.29 14.45 5.64
N THR A 79 3.76 13.56 6.47
CA THR A 79 2.67 12.64 6.10
C THR A 79 1.43 13.43 5.67
N ALA A 80 1.01 14.44 6.42
CA ALA A 80 -0.11 15.30 6.06
C ALA A 80 0.15 16.05 4.74
N ASN A 81 1.35 16.62 4.58
CA ASN A 81 1.73 17.37 3.39
C ASN A 81 1.75 16.50 2.12
N ALA A 82 2.30 15.29 2.20
CA ALA A 82 2.36 14.37 1.07
C ALA A 82 0.99 13.72 0.77
N ASP A 83 0.34 13.16 1.79
CA ASP A 83 -0.82 12.28 1.62
C ASP A 83 -2.14 13.04 1.50
N ALA A 84 -2.30 14.14 2.25
CA ALA A 84 -3.51 14.96 2.23
C ALA A 84 -3.39 16.10 1.20
N ILE A 85 -2.45 17.02 1.42
CA ILE A 85 -2.31 18.20 0.58
C ILE A 85 -1.79 17.83 -0.82
N GLY A 86 -1.02 16.75 -0.95
CA GLY A 86 -0.60 16.23 -2.27
C GLY A 86 -1.78 15.89 -3.17
N ALA A 87 -2.83 15.27 -2.65
CA ALA A 87 -4.06 15.00 -3.41
C ALA A 87 -4.76 16.28 -3.86
N LEU A 88 -4.86 17.28 -2.97
CA LEU A 88 -5.41 18.61 -3.29
C LEU A 88 -4.61 19.28 -4.40
N ARG A 89 -3.26 19.23 -4.37
CA ARG A 89 -2.42 19.85 -5.42
C ARG A 89 -2.70 19.28 -6.81
N ILE A 90 -2.93 17.99 -6.93
CA ILE A 90 -3.27 17.38 -8.23
C ILE A 90 -4.64 17.84 -8.69
N LEU A 91 -5.64 17.84 -7.80
CA LEU A 91 -7.00 18.29 -8.11
C LEU A 91 -7.02 19.77 -8.50
N GLU A 92 -6.30 20.62 -7.77
CA GLU A 92 -6.14 22.05 -8.13
C GLU A 92 -5.43 22.21 -9.49
N ALA A 93 -4.40 21.41 -9.78
CA ALA A 93 -3.73 21.47 -11.07
C ALA A 93 -4.67 21.08 -12.23
N ILE A 94 -5.51 20.06 -12.06
CA ILE A 94 -6.54 19.67 -13.05
C ILE A 94 -7.49 20.86 -13.30
N LYS A 95 -8.02 21.47 -12.25
CA LYS A 95 -8.93 22.59 -12.31
C LYS A 95 -8.27 23.85 -12.88
N PHE A 96 -7.09 24.22 -12.38
CA PHE A 96 -6.35 25.43 -12.80
C PHE A 96 -6.02 25.43 -14.28
N HIS A 97 -5.78 24.25 -14.87
CA HIS A 97 -5.48 24.13 -16.31
C HIS A 97 -6.71 23.86 -17.18
N GLY A 98 -7.93 23.83 -16.61
CA GLY A 98 -9.17 23.60 -17.37
C GLY A 98 -9.30 22.17 -17.89
N PHE A 99 -8.79 21.18 -17.14
CA PHE A 99 -8.79 19.77 -17.56
C PHE A 99 -9.90 18.94 -16.91
N GLU A 100 -10.90 19.56 -16.27
CA GLU A 100 -11.97 18.90 -15.52
C GLU A 100 -12.78 17.92 -16.39
N LYS A 101 -12.95 18.21 -17.67
CA LYS A 101 -13.69 17.37 -18.63
C LYS A 101 -12.81 16.35 -19.37
N ILE A 102 -11.49 16.44 -19.21
CA ILE A 102 -10.51 15.64 -19.94
C ILE A 102 -9.89 14.59 -19.06
N THR A 103 -9.49 14.99 -17.83
CA THR A 103 -8.70 14.18 -16.93
C THR A 103 -9.58 13.48 -15.90
N LYS A 104 -9.51 12.16 -15.85
CA LYS A 104 -10.07 11.35 -14.76
C LYS A 104 -9.04 11.18 -13.65
N PHE A 105 -9.48 11.28 -12.41
CA PHE A 105 -8.61 11.19 -11.23
C PHE A 105 -8.99 10.03 -10.34
N TYR A 106 -8.00 9.19 -10.01
CA TYR A 106 -8.11 8.13 -9.03
C TYR A 106 -7.28 8.47 -7.80
N GLN A 107 -7.89 8.46 -6.62
CA GLN A 107 -7.23 8.59 -5.32
C GLN A 107 -7.09 7.22 -4.66
N ALA A 108 -5.88 6.82 -4.37
CA ALA A 108 -5.62 5.64 -3.53
C ALA A 108 -5.92 5.96 -2.07
N GLY A 109 -7.10 5.53 -1.62
CA GLY A 109 -7.49 5.50 -0.21
C GLY A 109 -6.96 4.24 0.48
N THR A 110 -7.36 4.02 1.73
CA THR A 110 -6.88 2.93 2.56
C THR A 110 -7.93 2.48 3.58
N SER A 111 -7.93 1.21 3.94
CA SER A 111 -8.74 0.69 5.06
C SER A 111 -8.34 1.28 6.43
N GLU A 112 -7.15 1.87 6.57
CA GLU A 112 -6.72 2.56 7.80
C GLU A 112 -7.56 3.81 8.10
N MET A 113 -8.35 4.32 7.13
CA MET A 113 -9.34 5.37 7.37
C MET A 113 -10.46 4.90 8.31
N PHE A 114 -10.85 3.64 8.26
CA PHE A 114 -11.85 3.07 9.17
C PHE A 114 -11.35 3.00 10.61
N GLY A 115 -10.05 2.74 10.81
CA GLY A 115 -9.35 2.80 12.10
C GLY A 115 -10.05 2.02 13.21
N LYS A 116 -10.66 2.71 14.20
CA LYS A 116 -11.55 2.08 15.19
C LYS A 116 -12.88 1.77 14.51
N VAL A 117 -12.97 0.57 13.97
CA VAL A 117 -14.08 0.15 13.11
C VAL A 117 -15.44 0.32 13.81
N GLN A 118 -16.40 0.90 13.10
CA GLN A 118 -17.77 1.16 13.60
C GLN A 118 -18.72 0.03 13.21
N GLU A 119 -18.38 -0.74 12.17
CA GLU A 119 -19.12 -1.93 11.74
C GLU A 119 -18.20 -2.94 11.07
N ILE A 120 -18.60 -4.20 10.99
CA ILE A 120 -17.87 -5.29 10.35
C ILE A 120 -18.83 -6.11 9.51
N PRO A 121 -18.55 -6.34 8.20
CA PRO A 121 -17.43 -5.81 7.42
C PRO A 121 -17.66 -4.36 7.00
N GLN A 122 -16.54 -3.60 6.77
CA GLN A 122 -16.59 -2.21 6.35
C GLN A 122 -16.97 -2.10 4.87
N ASN A 123 -17.78 -1.11 4.54
CA ASN A 123 -18.23 -0.76 3.19
C ASN A 123 -18.08 0.74 2.93
N GLU A 124 -18.53 1.22 1.78
CA GLU A 124 -18.41 2.61 1.37
C GLU A 124 -19.16 3.62 2.25
N ASN A 125 -20.15 3.16 3.02
CA ASN A 125 -20.96 3.99 3.92
C ASN A 125 -20.48 3.91 5.38
N THR A 126 -19.54 3.02 5.70
CA THR A 126 -19.00 2.86 7.05
C THR A 126 -18.28 4.14 7.48
N PRO A 127 -18.64 4.75 8.63
CA PRO A 127 -17.96 5.95 9.13
C PRO A 127 -16.47 5.73 9.35
N PHE A 128 -15.66 6.72 9.00
CA PHE A 128 -14.23 6.73 9.27
C PHE A 128 -13.92 7.14 10.70
N TYR A 129 -13.00 6.44 11.34
CA TYR A 129 -12.48 6.76 12.67
C TYR A 129 -10.97 6.45 12.72
N PRO A 130 -10.12 7.23 12.00
CA PRO A 130 -8.71 6.91 11.83
C PRO A 130 -7.95 6.87 13.15
N ARG A 131 -6.92 6.02 13.22
CA ARG A 131 -6.11 5.77 14.42
C ARG A 131 -4.62 6.09 14.22
N SER A 132 -4.29 6.82 13.14
CA SER A 132 -2.93 7.23 12.84
C SER A 132 -2.92 8.53 12.05
N PRO A 133 -1.83 9.34 12.09
CA PRO A 133 -1.66 10.50 11.22
C PRO A 133 -1.81 10.15 9.74
N TYR A 134 -1.32 8.99 9.31
CA TYR A 134 -1.54 8.46 7.96
C TYR A 134 -3.03 8.29 7.65
N GLY A 135 -3.78 7.63 8.53
CA GLY A 135 -5.24 7.44 8.34
C GLY A 135 -5.99 8.77 8.26
N VAL A 136 -5.65 9.75 9.12
CA VAL A 136 -6.23 11.10 9.10
C VAL A 136 -5.95 11.81 7.78
N ALA A 137 -4.70 11.78 7.30
CA ALA A 137 -4.32 12.38 6.03
C ALA A 137 -5.07 11.76 4.84
N LYS A 138 -5.27 10.43 4.86
CA LYS A 138 -6.04 9.72 3.83
C LYS A 138 -7.54 10.01 3.90
N VAL A 139 -8.11 10.28 5.08
CA VAL A 139 -9.50 10.76 5.23
C VAL A 139 -9.65 12.15 4.59
N TYR A 140 -8.70 13.07 4.81
CA TYR A 140 -8.71 14.34 4.10
C TYR A 140 -8.67 14.14 2.59
N ALA A 141 -7.73 13.32 2.09
CA ALA A 141 -7.60 13.04 0.64
C ALA A 141 -8.89 12.44 0.06
N HIS A 142 -9.58 11.58 0.81
CA HIS A 142 -10.87 11.03 0.41
C HIS A 142 -11.92 12.13 0.24
N TRP A 143 -12.12 12.95 1.27
CA TRP A 143 -13.17 13.96 1.26
C TRP A 143 -12.89 15.12 0.30
N ILE A 144 -11.63 15.51 0.11
CA ILE A 144 -11.31 16.53 -0.90
C ILE A 144 -11.55 16.00 -2.31
N THR A 145 -11.33 14.72 -2.57
CA THR A 145 -11.66 14.08 -3.84
C THR A 145 -13.17 14.09 -4.11
N VAL A 146 -13.98 13.76 -3.09
CA VAL A 146 -15.45 13.86 -3.17
C VAL A 146 -15.88 15.30 -3.42
N ASN A 147 -15.35 16.26 -2.68
CA ASN A 147 -15.67 17.67 -2.81
C ASN A 147 -15.40 18.20 -4.24
N TYR A 148 -14.22 17.86 -4.81
CA TYR A 148 -13.87 18.32 -6.17
C TYR A 148 -14.72 17.64 -7.25
N ARG A 149 -15.10 16.37 -7.04
CA ARG A 149 -16.07 15.68 -7.89
C ARG A 149 -17.41 16.41 -7.94
N GLU A 150 -17.91 16.81 -6.76
CA GLU A 150 -19.24 17.44 -6.64
C GLU A 150 -19.24 18.91 -7.05
N ALA A 151 -18.26 19.69 -6.61
CA ALA A 151 -18.19 21.12 -6.84
C ALA A 151 -17.76 21.48 -8.29
N TYR A 152 -16.74 20.79 -8.81
CA TYR A 152 -16.12 21.13 -10.09
C TYR A 152 -16.40 20.12 -11.20
N LYS A 153 -17.21 19.09 -10.92
CA LYS A 153 -17.59 18.05 -11.89
C LYS A 153 -16.39 17.30 -12.49
N ILE A 154 -15.29 17.24 -11.76
CA ILE A 154 -14.12 16.40 -12.12
C ILE A 154 -14.54 14.94 -12.00
N PHE A 155 -14.18 14.10 -12.97
CA PHE A 155 -14.34 12.65 -12.83
C PHE A 155 -13.31 12.14 -11.83
N ALA A 156 -13.62 12.23 -10.54
CA ALA A 156 -12.72 11.86 -9.44
C ALA A 156 -13.31 10.73 -8.60
N CYS A 157 -12.51 9.68 -8.36
CA CYS A 157 -12.92 8.46 -7.68
C CYS A 157 -11.95 8.11 -6.55
N ASN A 158 -12.47 7.53 -5.46
CA ASN A 158 -11.65 6.91 -4.43
C ASN A 158 -11.70 5.38 -4.51
N GLY A 159 -10.53 4.75 -4.42
CA GLY A 159 -10.45 3.33 -4.09
C GLY A 159 -10.11 3.18 -2.61
N ILE A 160 -11.03 2.67 -1.79
CA ILE A 160 -10.78 2.37 -0.39
C ILE A 160 -10.12 0.99 -0.31
N LEU A 161 -8.80 0.98 -0.41
CA LEU A 161 -8.02 -0.24 -0.57
C LEU A 161 -7.73 -0.91 0.77
N PHE A 162 -8.08 -2.17 0.88
CA PHE A 162 -7.57 -3.03 1.94
C PHE A 162 -6.14 -3.47 1.63
N ASN A 163 -5.47 -4.12 2.57
CA ASN A 163 -4.07 -4.47 2.41
C ASN A 163 -3.85 -5.33 1.17
N HIS A 164 -2.90 -4.96 0.34
CA HIS A 164 -2.58 -5.71 -0.88
C HIS A 164 -1.08 -5.85 -1.05
N GLU A 165 -0.67 -7.06 -1.32
CA GLU A 165 0.68 -7.52 -1.20
C GLU A 165 1.18 -8.14 -2.50
N SER A 166 2.50 -8.23 -2.64
CA SER A 166 3.17 -8.94 -3.72
C SER A 166 4.65 -9.11 -3.39
N PRO A 167 5.44 -9.83 -4.20
CA PRO A 167 6.89 -9.85 -4.07
C PRO A 167 7.55 -8.44 -4.12
N ARG A 168 6.85 -7.46 -4.71
CA ARG A 168 7.32 -6.06 -4.82
C ARG A 168 6.93 -5.18 -3.63
N ARG A 169 6.28 -5.72 -2.61
CA ARG A 169 5.94 -4.96 -1.38
C ARG A 169 7.20 -4.42 -0.72
N GLY A 170 7.12 -3.23 -0.13
CA GLY A 170 8.22 -2.66 0.66
C GLY A 170 8.64 -3.60 1.81
N GLU A 171 9.92 -3.77 2.02
CA GLU A 171 10.51 -4.77 2.92
C GLU A 171 10.17 -4.56 4.40
N THR A 172 9.90 -3.31 4.79
CA THR A 172 9.53 -2.93 6.16
C THR A 172 8.08 -3.25 6.51
N PHE A 173 7.21 -3.53 5.52
CA PHE A 173 5.84 -3.93 5.77
C PHE A 173 5.75 -5.37 6.29
N VAL A 174 4.84 -5.60 7.24
CA VAL A 174 4.78 -6.82 8.05
C VAL A 174 4.78 -8.12 7.23
N THR A 175 4.01 -8.21 6.16
CA THR A 175 3.93 -9.40 5.30
C THR A 175 5.25 -9.67 4.59
N ARG A 176 5.86 -8.65 3.99
CA ARG A 176 7.14 -8.77 3.30
C ARG A 176 8.28 -9.05 4.30
N LYS A 177 8.31 -8.36 5.45
CA LYS A 177 9.24 -8.61 6.55
C LYS A 177 9.18 -10.07 7.02
N ILE A 178 7.98 -10.64 7.17
CA ILE A 178 7.79 -12.05 7.56
C ILE A 178 8.40 -12.98 6.52
N VAL A 179 8.05 -12.79 5.24
CA VAL A 179 8.53 -13.67 4.16
C VAL A 179 10.05 -13.63 4.05
N ILE A 180 10.65 -12.43 3.98
CA ILE A 180 12.11 -12.26 3.90
C ILE A 180 12.81 -12.96 5.07
N ALA A 181 12.37 -12.66 6.30
CA ALA A 181 13.02 -13.20 7.50
C ALA A 181 12.89 -14.72 7.57
N LEU A 182 11.72 -15.30 7.26
CA LEU A 182 11.52 -16.74 7.33
C LEU A 182 12.26 -17.48 6.20
N CYS A 183 12.40 -16.89 5.01
CA CYS A 183 13.26 -17.42 3.95
C CYS A 183 14.74 -17.43 4.40
N LYS A 184 15.23 -16.33 4.97
CA LYS A 184 16.59 -16.23 5.52
C LYS A 184 16.83 -17.21 6.68
N ILE A 185 15.85 -17.40 7.57
CA ILE A 185 15.92 -18.40 8.67
C ILE A 185 15.99 -19.81 8.08
N LYS A 186 15.19 -20.12 7.04
CA LYS A 186 15.22 -21.43 6.36
C LYS A 186 16.59 -21.74 5.76
N LEU A 187 17.25 -20.73 5.21
CA LEU A 187 18.57 -20.82 4.58
C LEU A 187 19.73 -20.68 5.57
N GLY A 188 19.46 -20.45 6.86
CA GLY A 188 20.49 -20.28 7.89
C GLY A 188 21.17 -18.93 7.94
N LEU A 189 20.66 -17.95 7.16
CA LEU A 189 21.22 -16.60 7.05
C LEU A 189 20.72 -15.64 8.14
N GLN A 190 19.66 -16.01 8.86
CA GLN A 190 19.10 -15.24 9.97
C GLN A 190 18.70 -16.18 11.10
N LYS A 191 18.87 -15.73 12.35
CA LYS A 191 18.54 -16.55 13.52
C LYS A 191 17.10 -16.36 14.00
N LYS A 192 16.57 -15.13 13.98
CA LYS A 192 15.28 -14.79 14.61
C LYS A 192 14.58 -13.64 13.89
N LEU A 193 13.26 -13.66 13.87
CA LEU A 193 12.37 -12.59 13.45
C LEU A 193 11.69 -11.96 14.66
N PHE A 194 11.68 -10.62 14.73
CA PHE A 194 10.93 -9.86 15.73
C PHE A 194 9.68 -9.22 15.11
N LEU A 195 8.54 -9.39 15.79
CA LEU A 195 7.23 -8.87 15.36
C LEU A 195 6.54 -8.13 16.51
N GLY A 196 5.58 -7.29 16.17
CA GLY A 196 4.68 -6.66 17.14
C GLY A 196 3.49 -7.56 17.49
N ASN A 197 2.29 -6.98 17.48
CA ASN A 197 1.06 -7.68 17.81
C ASN A 197 0.71 -8.75 16.75
N LEU A 198 0.66 -10.01 17.18
CA LEU A 198 0.35 -11.15 16.32
C LEU A 198 -1.16 -11.37 16.11
N ASP A 199 -1.99 -10.77 16.95
CA ASP A 199 -3.43 -11.04 16.99
C ASP A 199 -4.24 -10.07 16.09
N THR A 200 -3.64 -8.96 15.65
CA THR A 200 -4.28 -8.02 14.72
C THR A 200 -4.65 -8.70 13.41
N LYS A 201 -5.86 -8.43 12.93
CA LYS A 201 -6.42 -9.06 11.72
C LYS A 201 -6.51 -8.09 10.57
N ARG A 202 -6.10 -8.53 9.39
CA ARG A 202 -6.17 -7.75 8.14
C ARG A 202 -6.75 -8.59 7.01
N ASP A 203 -7.44 -7.92 6.12
CA ASP A 203 -7.85 -8.46 4.83
C ASP A 203 -6.70 -8.23 3.85
N TRP A 204 -5.97 -9.29 3.48
CA TRP A 204 -4.85 -9.24 2.56
C TRP A 204 -5.21 -9.83 1.20
N GLY A 205 -5.09 -9.02 0.16
CA GLY A 205 -5.24 -9.43 -1.23
C GLY A 205 -3.93 -9.34 -2.02
N HIS A 206 -4.01 -9.67 -3.29
CA HIS A 206 -2.86 -9.58 -4.20
C HIS A 206 -2.89 -8.28 -5.00
N ALA A 207 -1.75 -7.59 -5.12
CA ALA A 207 -1.64 -6.30 -5.80
C ALA A 207 -2.13 -6.32 -7.26
N LYS A 208 -1.95 -7.44 -7.99
CA LYS A 208 -2.46 -7.60 -9.37
C LYS A 208 -3.98 -7.42 -9.45
N ASP A 209 -4.73 -8.01 -8.50
CA ASP A 209 -6.19 -7.86 -8.46
C ASP A 209 -6.60 -6.41 -8.16
N TYR A 210 -5.86 -5.74 -7.27
CA TYR A 210 -6.15 -4.37 -6.88
C TYR A 210 -5.84 -3.36 -8.00
N VAL A 211 -4.78 -3.56 -8.77
CA VAL A 211 -4.46 -2.73 -9.95
C VAL A 211 -5.56 -2.85 -11.01
N GLU A 212 -6.10 -4.06 -11.22
CA GLU A 212 -7.26 -4.26 -12.11
C GLU A 212 -8.48 -3.45 -11.61
N ALA A 213 -8.72 -3.41 -10.29
CA ALA A 213 -9.79 -2.61 -9.71
C ALA A 213 -9.57 -1.10 -9.93
N MET A 214 -8.36 -0.59 -9.68
CA MET A 214 -8.01 0.82 -9.89
C MET A 214 -8.33 1.27 -11.31
N TRP A 215 -7.93 0.46 -12.30
CA TRP A 215 -8.23 0.76 -13.70
C TRP A 215 -9.73 0.72 -13.97
N LYS A 216 -10.44 -0.31 -13.55
CA LYS A 216 -11.90 -0.45 -13.76
C LYS A 216 -12.69 0.70 -13.15
N ILE A 217 -12.27 1.24 -12.00
CA ILE A 217 -12.91 2.38 -11.34
C ILE A 217 -12.93 3.60 -12.26
N LEU A 218 -11.85 3.90 -12.99
CA LEU A 218 -11.82 5.01 -13.94
C LEU A 218 -12.53 4.71 -15.28
N GLN A 219 -12.90 3.46 -15.54
CA GLN A 219 -13.64 3.07 -16.75
C GLN A 219 -15.18 3.12 -16.56
N THR A 220 -15.67 3.48 -15.37
CA THR A 220 -17.10 3.63 -15.10
C THR A 220 -17.69 4.84 -15.85
N LYS A 221 -19.01 4.85 -16.03
CA LYS A 221 -19.72 5.99 -16.65
C LYS A 221 -19.82 7.19 -15.72
N THR A 222 -19.95 6.95 -14.42
CA THR A 222 -20.09 7.96 -13.37
C THR A 222 -19.05 7.74 -12.29
N PRO A 223 -18.41 8.83 -11.78
CA PRO A 223 -17.41 8.70 -10.73
C PRO A 223 -18.06 8.27 -9.41
N SER A 224 -17.40 7.38 -8.70
CA SER A 224 -17.85 6.88 -7.40
C SER A 224 -16.68 6.34 -6.57
N ASP A 225 -16.96 5.98 -5.31
CA ASP A 225 -15.97 5.42 -4.40
C ASP A 225 -16.24 3.92 -4.21
N TYR A 226 -15.17 3.12 -4.06
CA TYR A 226 -15.27 1.67 -4.02
C TYR A 226 -14.35 1.07 -2.95
N VAL A 227 -14.91 0.21 -2.12
CA VAL A 227 -14.13 -0.68 -1.24
C VAL A 227 -13.56 -1.83 -2.07
N ILE A 228 -12.25 -2.00 -2.02
CA ILE A 228 -11.53 -3.08 -2.69
C ILE A 228 -10.88 -3.96 -1.61
N ALA A 229 -11.42 -5.17 -1.46
CA ALA A 229 -11.09 -6.11 -0.41
C ALA A 229 -11.35 -7.55 -0.85
N THR A 230 -10.71 -8.52 -0.18
CA THR A 230 -10.97 -9.94 -0.46
C THR A 230 -12.20 -10.49 0.25
N GLY A 231 -12.67 -9.81 1.30
CA GLY A 231 -13.76 -10.29 2.16
C GLY A 231 -13.30 -11.40 3.12
N LYS A 232 -11.99 -11.61 3.27
CA LYS A 232 -11.40 -12.58 4.20
C LYS A 232 -10.26 -11.93 4.97
N GLN A 233 -10.26 -12.10 6.28
CA GLN A 233 -9.20 -11.58 7.14
C GLN A 233 -8.38 -12.70 7.76
N TYR A 234 -7.14 -12.40 8.07
CA TYR A 234 -6.20 -13.28 8.76
C TYR A 234 -5.46 -12.48 9.83
N SER A 235 -5.10 -13.12 10.93
CA SER A 235 -4.19 -12.53 11.91
C SER A 235 -2.75 -12.55 11.39
N VAL A 236 -1.89 -11.71 11.95
CA VAL A 236 -0.44 -11.75 11.67
C VAL A 236 0.12 -13.13 11.99
N LYS A 237 -0.35 -13.76 13.07
CA LYS A 237 0.04 -15.14 13.45
C LYS A 237 -0.36 -16.16 12.40
N GLU A 238 -1.56 -16.06 11.85
CA GLU A 238 -2.02 -16.95 10.76
C GLU A 238 -1.19 -16.76 9.49
N PHE A 239 -0.84 -15.52 9.13
CA PHE A 239 0.05 -15.25 7.99
C PHE A 239 1.44 -15.87 8.21
N VAL A 240 2.01 -15.75 9.42
CA VAL A 240 3.26 -16.42 9.80
C VAL A 240 3.14 -17.94 9.65
N ASN A 241 2.07 -18.54 10.18
CA ASN A 241 1.84 -19.98 10.12
C ASN A 241 1.74 -20.47 8.66
N LEU A 242 1.02 -19.75 7.81
CA LEU A 242 0.91 -20.05 6.38
C LEU A 242 2.30 -20.00 5.69
N THR A 243 3.11 -18.99 6.03
CA THR A 243 4.47 -18.84 5.47
C THR A 243 5.42 -19.95 5.96
N LEU A 244 5.37 -20.33 7.25
CA LEU A 244 6.14 -21.44 7.81
C LEU A 244 5.77 -22.78 7.14
N ASN A 245 4.47 -22.99 6.90
CA ASN A 245 3.97 -24.19 6.22
C ASN A 245 4.44 -24.25 4.76
N GLU A 246 4.41 -23.12 4.02
CA GLU A 246 4.93 -23.04 2.65
C GLU A 246 6.43 -23.36 2.60
N LEU A 247 7.19 -22.86 3.56
CA LEU A 247 8.62 -23.15 3.71
C LEU A 247 8.91 -24.57 4.26
N LYS A 248 7.87 -25.35 4.60
CA LYS A 248 8.01 -26.68 5.23
C LYS A 248 8.87 -26.64 6.49
N ILE A 249 8.74 -25.59 7.29
CA ILE A 249 9.39 -25.46 8.61
C ILE A 249 8.43 -26.04 9.65
N LYS A 250 8.81 -27.09 10.35
CA LYS A 250 8.07 -27.60 11.51
C LYS A 250 8.26 -26.66 12.70
N TYR A 251 7.18 -26.26 13.35
CA TYR A 251 7.18 -25.25 14.40
C TYR A 251 6.16 -25.54 15.49
N TYR A 252 6.33 -24.87 16.64
CA TYR A 252 5.33 -24.81 17.71
C TYR A 252 5.42 -23.45 18.42
N TRP A 253 4.28 -23.02 19.00
CA TRP A 253 4.18 -21.76 19.73
C TRP A 253 4.16 -21.98 21.22
N LYS A 254 4.79 -21.07 21.99
CA LYS A 254 4.68 -20.94 23.46
C LYS A 254 4.31 -19.51 23.82
N GLY A 255 3.59 -19.32 24.92
CA GLY A 255 3.16 -18.01 25.43
C GLY A 255 1.94 -17.44 24.68
N LYS A 256 1.47 -16.28 25.15
CA LYS A 256 0.33 -15.51 24.58
C LYS A 256 0.66 -14.02 24.54
N GLY A 257 0.00 -13.28 23.62
CA GLY A 257 0.22 -11.84 23.45
C GLY A 257 1.70 -11.53 23.22
N ILE A 258 2.22 -10.52 23.91
CA ILE A 258 3.64 -10.11 23.81
C ILE A 258 4.64 -11.17 24.22
N LYS A 259 4.23 -12.15 25.04
CA LYS A 259 5.10 -13.28 25.45
C LYS A 259 5.10 -14.42 24.44
N SER A 260 4.44 -14.27 23.29
CA SER A 260 4.38 -15.30 22.24
C SER A 260 5.76 -15.50 21.60
N LYS A 261 6.19 -16.76 21.54
CA LYS A 261 7.42 -17.19 20.88
C LYS A 261 7.16 -18.40 20.00
N CYS A 262 7.75 -18.42 18.82
CA CYS A 262 7.72 -19.58 17.92
C CYS A 262 9.06 -20.28 17.91
N PHE A 263 9.01 -21.60 18.01
CA PHE A 263 10.18 -22.47 18.05
C PHE A 263 10.16 -23.44 16.88
N ASP A 264 11.32 -23.77 16.34
CA ASP A 264 11.48 -24.85 15.37
C ASP A 264 11.52 -26.23 16.07
N LYS A 265 11.59 -27.29 15.26
CA LYS A 265 11.67 -28.69 15.77
C LYS A 265 12.92 -28.96 16.63
N LYS A 266 13.97 -28.13 16.54
CA LYS A 266 15.19 -28.26 17.33
C LYS A 266 15.12 -27.44 18.64
N GLY A 267 13.97 -26.81 18.93
CA GLY A 267 13.78 -25.96 20.11
C GLY A 267 14.41 -24.57 20.00
N ARG A 268 14.88 -24.15 18.82
CA ARG A 268 15.42 -22.80 18.61
C ARG A 268 14.26 -21.81 18.47
N CYS A 269 14.30 -20.72 19.22
CA CYS A 269 13.34 -19.62 19.07
C CYS A 269 13.60 -18.88 17.77
N ILE A 270 12.68 -19.00 16.83
CA ILE A 270 12.78 -18.38 15.47
C ILE A 270 11.94 -17.12 15.32
N ILE A 271 10.90 -16.93 16.16
CA ILE A 271 10.10 -15.70 16.17
C ILE A 271 9.82 -15.30 17.61
N GLU A 272 9.87 -14.00 17.89
CA GLU A 272 9.59 -13.41 19.19
C GLU A 272 8.84 -12.08 19.01
N CYS A 273 7.90 -11.79 19.92
CA CYS A 273 7.26 -10.48 19.96
C CYS A 273 8.16 -9.46 20.67
N ASP A 274 8.19 -8.23 20.14
CA ASP A 274 8.93 -7.12 20.71
C ASP A 274 8.05 -5.88 20.85
N LYS A 275 8.16 -5.19 21.99
CA LYS A 275 7.37 -4.01 22.32
C LYS A 275 7.63 -2.84 21.35
N GLU A 276 8.83 -2.72 20.82
CA GLU A 276 9.21 -1.66 19.88
C GLU A 276 8.37 -1.67 18.60
N TYR A 277 7.81 -2.82 18.22
CA TYR A 277 6.95 -2.96 17.04
C TYR A 277 5.45 -2.79 17.34
N PHE A 278 5.07 -2.43 18.58
CA PHE A 278 3.68 -2.11 18.89
C PHE A 278 3.41 -0.63 18.56
N ARG A 279 2.27 -0.37 17.94
CA ARG A 279 1.87 1.00 17.61
C ARG A 279 1.27 1.69 18.84
N PRO A 280 1.39 3.02 18.97
CA PRO A 280 0.72 3.78 20.03
C PRO A 280 -0.80 3.58 20.04
N LEU A 281 -1.41 3.47 18.86
CA LEU A 281 -2.82 3.17 18.65
C LEU A 281 -2.94 2.03 17.65
N GLU A 282 -3.41 0.88 18.11
CA GLU A 282 -3.57 -0.30 17.26
C GLU A 282 -4.96 -0.33 16.61
N VAL A 283 -5.01 -0.95 15.43
CA VAL A 283 -6.26 -1.29 14.74
C VAL A 283 -6.41 -2.80 14.79
N ASP A 284 -7.36 -3.28 15.57
CA ASP A 284 -7.49 -4.71 15.87
C ASP A 284 -7.94 -5.54 14.67
N THR A 285 -8.88 -4.99 13.88
CA THR A 285 -9.51 -5.74 12.78
C THR A 285 -9.89 -4.83 11.63
N LEU A 286 -9.63 -5.31 10.41
CA LEU A 286 -10.12 -4.71 9.16
C LEU A 286 -10.62 -5.84 8.26
N LEU A 287 -11.89 -5.78 7.87
CA LEU A 287 -12.55 -6.74 6.97
C LEU A 287 -13.43 -5.99 5.98
N GLY A 288 -13.08 -6.01 4.70
CA GLY A 288 -13.79 -5.23 3.69
C GLY A 288 -14.96 -5.97 3.05
N ASN A 289 -15.97 -5.20 2.65
CA ASN A 289 -17.11 -5.65 1.86
C ASN A 289 -17.07 -5.03 0.46
N SER A 290 -16.58 -5.77 -0.51
CA SER A 290 -16.44 -5.32 -1.91
C SER A 290 -17.67 -5.63 -2.79
N LYS A 291 -18.87 -5.78 -2.20
CA LYS A 291 -20.10 -6.09 -2.96
C LYS A 291 -20.41 -5.05 -4.04
N LYS A 292 -20.17 -3.76 -3.77
CA LYS A 292 -20.38 -2.68 -4.75
C LYS A 292 -19.41 -2.84 -5.93
N ALA A 293 -18.13 -3.07 -5.67
CA ALA A 293 -17.13 -3.31 -6.72
C ALA A 293 -17.47 -4.55 -7.57
N PHE A 294 -17.95 -5.63 -6.94
CA PHE A 294 -18.42 -6.80 -7.66
C PHE A 294 -19.61 -6.48 -8.57
N LYS A 295 -20.63 -5.78 -8.05
CA LYS A 295 -21.85 -5.45 -8.78
C LYS A 295 -21.59 -4.51 -9.96
N GLU A 296 -20.84 -3.43 -9.74
CA GLU A 296 -20.71 -2.32 -10.70
C GLU A 296 -19.48 -2.48 -11.60
N LEU A 297 -18.33 -2.92 -11.06
CA LEU A 297 -17.09 -3.09 -11.81
C LEU A 297 -16.91 -4.51 -12.35
N LYS A 298 -17.76 -5.47 -11.96
CA LYS A 298 -17.55 -6.91 -12.22
C LYS A 298 -16.16 -7.36 -11.74
N TRP A 299 -15.71 -6.76 -10.63
CA TRP A 299 -14.43 -7.08 -10.03
C TRP A 299 -14.58 -8.03 -8.85
N LYS A 300 -13.70 -9.02 -8.78
CA LYS A 300 -13.53 -9.90 -7.63
C LYS A 300 -12.06 -10.28 -7.48
N PRO A 301 -11.58 -10.54 -6.27
CA PRO A 301 -10.22 -11.06 -6.07
C PRO A 301 -10.10 -12.46 -6.70
N LYS A 302 -9.01 -12.69 -7.42
CA LYS A 302 -8.72 -13.97 -8.12
C LYS A 302 -7.64 -14.76 -7.40
N ILE A 303 -6.70 -14.05 -6.74
CA ILE A 303 -5.52 -14.66 -6.12
C ILE A 303 -5.75 -14.77 -4.61
N HIS A 304 -5.75 -15.99 -4.09
CA HIS A 304 -5.96 -16.27 -2.66
C HIS A 304 -4.66 -16.16 -1.85
N ILE A 305 -4.78 -15.97 -0.53
CA ILE A 305 -3.66 -15.75 0.39
C ILE A 305 -2.57 -16.83 0.28
N LYS A 306 -2.92 -18.10 0.08
CA LYS A 306 -1.94 -19.18 -0.07
C LYS A 306 -1.11 -19.04 -1.35
N GLN A 307 -1.73 -18.66 -2.47
CA GLN A 307 -1.04 -18.40 -3.74
C GLN A 307 -0.14 -17.17 -3.63
N LEU A 308 -0.63 -16.10 -2.99
CA LEU A 308 0.15 -14.90 -2.70
C LEU A 308 1.42 -15.24 -1.90
N ILE A 309 1.28 -15.97 -0.78
CA ILE A 309 2.41 -16.37 0.06
C ILE A 309 3.40 -17.24 -0.72
N LYS A 310 2.91 -18.19 -1.51
CA LYS A 310 3.74 -19.06 -2.35
C LYS A 310 4.57 -18.23 -3.33
N GLU A 311 3.94 -17.31 -4.09
CA GLU A 311 4.63 -16.41 -5.02
C GLU A 311 5.69 -15.56 -4.30
N MET A 312 5.36 -15.00 -3.14
CA MET A 312 6.30 -14.19 -2.35
C MET A 312 7.50 -15.00 -1.86
N VAL A 313 7.28 -16.23 -1.40
CA VAL A 313 8.33 -17.14 -0.91
C VAL A 313 9.23 -17.59 -2.05
N GLU A 314 8.66 -18.02 -3.18
CA GLU A 314 9.41 -18.45 -4.35
C GLU A 314 10.32 -17.33 -4.90
N CYS A 315 9.77 -16.13 -5.06
CA CYS A 315 10.54 -14.98 -5.50
C CYS A 315 11.67 -14.63 -4.53
N GLU A 316 11.40 -14.67 -3.21
CA GLU A 316 12.42 -14.34 -2.22
C GLU A 316 13.56 -15.36 -2.17
N ILE A 317 13.23 -16.66 -2.19
CA ILE A 317 14.25 -17.72 -2.22
C ILE A 317 15.11 -17.61 -3.50
N SER A 318 14.50 -17.29 -4.63
CA SER A 318 15.22 -17.11 -5.88
C SER A 318 16.16 -15.90 -5.84
N SER A 319 15.70 -14.78 -5.27
CA SER A 319 16.54 -13.60 -5.08
C SER A 319 17.75 -13.89 -4.20
N ILE A 320 17.54 -14.48 -3.02
CA ILE A 320 18.62 -14.79 -2.05
C ILE A 320 19.67 -15.76 -2.64
N LYS A 321 19.29 -16.62 -3.58
CA LYS A 321 20.22 -17.58 -4.20
C LYS A 321 21.03 -16.95 -5.35
N ASN A 322 20.55 -15.85 -5.90
CA ASN A 322 21.22 -15.14 -7.01
C ASN A 322 22.12 -13.99 -6.53
N ASP A 323 21.98 -13.58 -5.27
CA ASP A 323 22.87 -12.65 -4.54
C ASP A 323 24.05 -13.41 -3.91
#